data_6c338764fd29b43c705caaf2f6853a0d
#
_entry.id   6c338764fd29b43c705caaf2f6853a0d
#
_cell.length_a   1.000
_cell.length_b   1.000
_cell.length_c   1.000
_cell.angle_alpha   90.00
_cell.angle_beta   90.00
_cell.angle_gamma   90.00
#
_symmetry.space_group_name_H-M   'P 1'
#
loop_
_entity.id
_entity.type
_entity.pdbx_description
1 polymer ?
#
loop_
_entity_poly.entity_id
_entity_poly.type
_entity_poly.pdbx_seq_one_letter_code
_entity_poly.pdbx_strand_id
1 'polypeptide(L)'
;LEVVIRNIYRVFDVIVSLLFRNGGKARKGNGRNYKLGYGDCTEDAIVGCIAKEYAGKKEGMSVFDPVFVLSAILDWAGIAHNERGYLELTAEYRTRAEGR
;
A
#
# COMPACT_ATOMS: atom_id res chain seq x y z
N LEU A 1 -5.69 -22.60 -5.15
CA LEU A 1 -6.32 -21.42 -5.77
C LEU A 1 -6.88 -20.46 -4.72
N GLU A 2 -7.59 -20.98 -3.75
CA GLU A 2 -8.16 -20.16 -2.66
C GLU A 2 -7.09 -19.41 -1.86
N VAL A 3 -5.96 -20.07 -1.60
CA VAL A 3 -4.84 -19.44 -0.88
C VAL A 3 -4.24 -18.30 -1.69
N VAL A 4 -4.11 -18.46 -3.01
CA VAL A 4 -3.59 -17.42 -3.90
C VAL A 4 -4.51 -16.20 -3.89
N ILE A 5 -5.83 -16.42 -3.98
CA ILE A 5 -6.81 -15.34 -3.95
C ILE A 5 -6.74 -14.57 -2.64
N ARG A 6 -6.64 -15.27 -1.49
CA ARG A 6 -6.51 -14.62 -0.18
C ARG A 6 -5.26 -13.76 -0.09
N ASN A 7 -4.14 -14.24 -0.63
CA ASN A 7 -2.89 -13.48 -0.61
C ASN A 7 -2.98 -12.20 -1.44
N ILE A 8 -3.65 -12.26 -2.59
CA ILE A 8 -3.87 -11.08 -3.42
C ILE A 8 -4.72 -10.04 -2.68
N TYR A 9 -5.83 -10.46 -2.10
CA TYR A 9 -6.69 -9.55 -1.34
C TYR A 9 -5.98 -8.97 -0.12
N ARG A 10 -5.13 -9.76 0.52
CA ARG A 10 -4.40 -9.33 1.70
C ARG A 10 -3.48 -8.15 1.42
N VAL A 11 -2.79 -8.14 0.28
CA VAL A 11 -1.92 -7.00 -0.04
C VAL A 11 -2.72 -5.71 -0.21
N PHE A 12 -3.91 -5.79 -0.80
CA PHE A 12 -4.78 -4.62 -0.92
C PHE A 12 -5.30 -4.18 0.44
N ASP A 13 -5.64 -5.11 1.32
CA ASP A 13 -6.08 -4.79 2.68
C ASP A 13 -4.98 -4.07 3.46
N VAL A 14 -3.72 -4.47 3.30
CA VAL A 14 -2.58 -3.81 3.92
C VAL A 14 -2.48 -2.36 3.46
N ILE A 15 -2.60 -2.12 2.16
CA ILE A 15 -2.54 -0.76 1.61
C ILE A 15 -3.69 0.10 2.11
N VAL A 16 -4.91 -0.42 2.05
CA VAL A 16 -6.11 0.32 2.46
C VAL A 16 -6.05 0.64 3.95
N SER A 17 -5.60 -0.32 4.77
CA SER A 17 -5.44 -0.09 6.20
C SER A 17 -4.43 1.01 6.50
N LEU A 18 -3.31 1.05 5.76
CA LEU A 18 -2.33 2.13 5.91
C LEU A 18 -2.94 3.47 5.56
N LEU A 19 -3.69 3.54 4.45
CA LEU A 19 -4.34 4.78 4.03
C LEU A 19 -5.30 5.30 5.10
N PHE A 20 -6.11 4.43 5.70
CA PHE A 20 -7.00 4.84 6.78
C PHE A 20 -6.23 5.30 8.02
N ARG A 21 -5.15 4.60 8.41
CA ARG A 21 -4.32 5.00 9.55
C ARG A 21 -3.69 6.39 9.35
N ASN A 22 -3.38 6.73 8.10
CA ASN A 22 -2.71 7.99 7.77
C ASN A 22 -3.69 9.09 7.33
N GLY A 23 -4.96 8.98 7.68
CA GLY A 23 -5.94 10.00 7.37
C GLY A 23 -6.43 10.00 5.93
N GLY A 24 -6.20 8.93 5.19
CA GLY A 24 -6.69 8.75 3.83
C GLY A 24 -5.62 8.90 2.75
N LYS A 25 -4.38 9.19 3.12
CA LYS A 25 -3.30 9.47 2.18
C LYS A 25 -1.99 8.89 2.67
N ALA A 26 -1.20 8.30 1.76
CA ALA A 26 0.12 7.79 2.09
C ALA A 26 1.04 7.90 0.88
N ARG A 27 2.32 8.20 1.12
CA ARG A 27 3.27 8.25 0.03
C ARG A 27 3.63 6.83 -0.42
N LYS A 28 3.95 6.70 -1.70
CA LYS A 28 4.28 5.39 -2.29
C LYS A 28 5.62 4.85 -1.83
N GLY A 29 6.60 5.72 -1.68
CA GLY A 29 7.95 5.34 -1.30
C GLY A 29 8.77 4.79 -2.47
N ASN A 30 9.96 4.28 -2.14
CA ASN A 30 10.91 3.79 -3.14
C ASN A 30 11.63 2.55 -2.61
N GLY A 31 11.24 1.39 -3.10
CA GLY A 31 11.85 0.12 -2.73
C GLY A 31 12.98 -0.33 -3.66
N ARG A 32 13.18 0.38 -4.78
CA ARG A 32 14.25 0.04 -5.71
C ARG A 32 15.61 0.50 -5.20
N ASN A 33 15.65 1.71 -4.64
CA ASN A 33 16.90 2.35 -4.22
C ASN A 33 17.17 2.24 -2.74
N TYR A 34 16.21 1.82 -1.94
CA TYR A 34 16.33 1.77 -0.49
C TYR A 34 15.86 0.44 0.06
N LYS A 35 16.55 -0.02 1.09
CA LYS A 35 16.14 -1.19 1.87
C LYS A 35 15.12 -0.77 2.92
N LEU A 36 14.37 -1.72 3.44
CA LEU A 36 13.33 -1.45 4.45
C LEU A 36 13.94 -0.73 5.66
N GLY A 37 13.33 0.39 6.02
CA GLY A 37 13.76 1.22 7.14
C GLY A 37 14.69 2.36 6.76
N TYR A 38 15.14 2.40 5.50
CA TYR A 38 16.11 3.41 5.05
C TYR A 38 15.51 4.29 3.96
N GLY A 39 15.90 5.54 3.94
CA GLY A 39 15.50 6.50 2.93
C GLY A 39 13.97 6.58 2.79
N ASP A 40 13.50 6.44 1.58
CA ASP A 40 12.06 6.50 1.29
C ASP A 40 11.41 5.11 1.24
N CYS A 41 11.93 4.18 2.04
CA CYS A 41 11.37 2.83 2.17
C CYS A 41 11.08 2.52 3.65
N THR A 42 10.30 3.40 4.28
CA THR A 42 9.91 3.24 5.68
C THR A 42 8.50 2.66 5.79
N GLU A 43 8.13 2.18 6.96
CA GLU A 43 6.86 1.48 7.14
C GLU A 43 5.63 2.38 7.03
N ASP A 44 5.81 3.70 7.07
CA ASP A 44 4.73 4.66 6.83
C ASP A 44 4.52 4.96 5.35
N ALA A 45 5.41 4.48 4.48
CA ALA A 45 5.20 4.50 3.04
C ALA A 45 4.60 3.18 2.58
N ILE A 46 3.90 3.20 1.45
CA ILE A 46 3.19 2.00 0.96
C ILE A 46 4.15 0.84 0.71
N VAL A 47 5.28 1.10 0.05
CA VAL A 47 6.25 0.05 -0.25
C VAL A 47 6.82 -0.59 1.02
N GLY A 48 7.15 0.23 2.01
CA GLY A 48 7.68 -0.28 3.28
C GLY A 48 6.63 -1.01 4.10
N CYS A 49 5.40 -0.51 4.08
CA CYS A 49 4.27 -1.17 4.75
C CYS A 49 4.01 -2.56 4.17
N ILE A 50 4.01 -2.68 2.83
CA ILE A 50 3.84 -3.98 2.17
C ILE A 50 4.98 -4.92 2.54
N ALA A 51 6.21 -4.42 2.52
CA ALA A 51 7.38 -5.23 2.84
C ALA A 51 7.30 -5.78 4.26
N LYS A 52 6.90 -4.94 5.22
CA LYS A 52 6.83 -5.34 6.62
C LYS A 52 5.61 -6.20 6.92
N GLU A 53 4.41 -5.74 6.56
CA GLU A 53 3.17 -6.38 7.00
C GLU A 53 2.71 -7.50 6.09
N TYR A 54 2.98 -7.42 4.79
CA TYR A 54 2.59 -8.47 3.85
C TYR A 54 3.70 -9.48 3.62
N ALA A 55 4.91 -9.02 3.33
CA ALA A 55 6.02 -9.90 2.98
C ALA A 55 6.85 -10.37 4.20
N GLY A 56 6.59 -9.82 5.38
CA GLY A 56 7.31 -10.22 6.59
C GLY A 56 8.79 -9.85 6.60
N LYS A 57 9.18 -8.83 5.84
CA LYS A 57 10.58 -8.39 5.79
C LYS A 57 10.97 -7.65 7.06
N LYS A 58 12.25 -7.71 7.37
CA LYS A 58 12.83 -7.01 8.51
C LYS A 58 13.65 -5.83 8.04
N GLU A 59 13.90 -4.87 8.95
CA GLU A 59 14.72 -3.71 8.66
C GLU A 59 16.06 -4.12 8.04
N GLY A 60 16.45 -3.39 7.00
CA GLY A 60 17.70 -3.64 6.28
C GLY A 60 17.59 -4.67 5.16
N MET A 61 16.46 -5.33 5.03
CA MET A 61 16.25 -6.30 3.95
C MET A 61 15.83 -5.60 2.66
N SER A 62 16.24 -6.16 1.52
CA SER A 62 15.79 -5.71 0.22
C SER A 62 14.30 -6.01 0.06
N VAL A 63 13.57 -5.12 -0.60
CA VAL A 63 12.13 -5.25 -0.77
C VAL A 63 11.77 -5.35 -2.26
N PHE A 64 10.66 -6.02 -2.54
CA PHE A 64 10.02 -5.98 -3.84
C PHE A 64 9.06 -4.79 -3.87
N ASP A 65 9.07 -4.04 -4.97
CA ASP A 65 8.27 -2.83 -5.08
C ASP A 65 7.14 -3.00 -6.12
N PRO A 66 5.99 -3.55 -5.73
CA PRO A 66 4.86 -3.71 -6.64
C PRO A 66 3.91 -2.52 -6.64
N VAL A 67 4.29 -1.42 -6.00
CA VAL A 67 3.39 -0.29 -5.74
C VAL A 67 2.83 0.32 -7.03
N PHE A 68 3.64 0.36 -8.09
CA PHE A 68 3.22 0.89 -9.39
C PHE A 68 1.96 0.17 -9.91
N VAL A 69 2.00 -1.15 -9.93
CA VAL A 69 0.89 -1.97 -10.43
C VAL A 69 -0.32 -1.92 -9.48
N LEU A 70 -0.06 -2.05 -8.18
CA LEU A 70 -1.13 -2.07 -7.19
C LEU A 70 -1.87 -0.74 -7.12
N SER A 71 -1.14 0.37 -7.29
CA SER A 71 -1.76 1.71 -7.31
C SER A 71 -2.70 1.88 -8.50
N ALA A 72 -2.29 1.37 -9.66
CA ALA A 72 -3.13 1.44 -10.86
C ALA A 72 -4.43 0.62 -10.68
N ILE A 73 -4.33 -0.53 -10.05
CA ILE A 73 -5.51 -1.39 -9.79
C ILE A 73 -6.46 -0.70 -8.81
N LEU A 74 -5.93 -0.09 -7.74
CA LEU A 74 -6.75 0.60 -6.75
C LEU A 74 -7.46 1.81 -7.36
N ASP A 75 -6.81 2.51 -8.27
CA ASP A 75 -7.41 3.64 -8.98
C ASP A 75 -8.53 3.13 -9.90
N TRP A 76 -8.24 2.10 -10.68
CA TRP A 76 -9.23 1.51 -11.58
C TRP A 76 -10.46 1.02 -10.82
N ALA A 77 -10.28 0.46 -9.62
CA ALA A 77 -11.37 -0.04 -8.80
C ALA A 77 -12.14 1.06 -8.05
N GLY A 78 -11.70 2.32 -8.16
CA GLY A 78 -12.36 3.44 -7.50
C GLY A 78 -12.10 3.54 -6.00
N ILE A 79 -11.07 2.86 -5.51
CA ILE A 79 -10.74 2.83 -4.08
C ILE A 79 -9.81 3.98 -3.70
N ALA A 80 -8.81 4.25 -4.53
CA ALA A 80 -7.82 5.29 -4.25
C ALA A 80 -7.40 6.00 -5.53
N HIS A 81 -7.13 7.29 -5.41
CA HIS A 81 -6.55 8.07 -6.49
C HIS A 81 -5.06 7.78 -6.59
N ASN A 82 -4.61 7.39 -7.78
CA ASN A 82 -3.20 7.10 -8.05
C ASN A 82 -2.51 8.41 -8.44
N GLU A 83 -1.95 9.10 -7.45
CA GLU A 83 -1.29 10.36 -7.65
C GLU A 83 0.22 10.18 -7.75
N ARG A 84 0.91 11.22 -8.20
CA ARG A 84 2.36 11.17 -8.30
C ARG A 84 2.98 11.17 -6.91
N GLY A 85 3.61 10.05 -6.56
CA GLY A 85 4.29 9.89 -5.29
C GLY A 85 3.43 9.46 -4.13
N TYR A 86 2.09 9.42 -4.28
CA TYR A 86 1.22 9.04 -3.19
C TYR A 86 -0.10 8.44 -3.69
N LEU A 87 -0.81 7.77 -2.78
CA LEU A 87 -2.19 7.31 -2.97
C LEU A 87 -3.08 8.06 -1.99
N GLU A 88 -4.31 8.33 -2.42
CA GLU A 88 -5.30 8.97 -1.57
C GLU A 88 -6.64 8.26 -1.73
N LEU A 89 -7.28 7.87 -0.62
CA LEU A 89 -8.59 7.23 -0.67
C LEU A 89 -9.59 8.14 -1.38
N THR A 90 -10.44 7.55 -2.23
CA THR A 90 -11.52 8.31 -2.85
C THR A 90 -12.55 8.66 -1.78
N ALA A 91 -13.22 9.80 -1.96
CA ALA A 91 -14.28 10.21 -1.04
C ALA A 91 -15.40 9.17 -1.01
N GLU A 92 -15.74 8.60 -2.15
CA GLU A 92 -16.80 7.59 -2.26
C GLU A 92 -16.46 6.33 -1.47
N TYR A 93 -15.25 5.82 -1.62
CA TYR A 93 -14.85 4.61 -0.90
C TYR A 93 -14.77 4.87 0.60
N ARG A 94 -14.20 6.00 0.98
CA ARG A 94 -14.07 6.39 2.39
C ARG A 94 -15.43 6.50 3.05
N THR A 95 -16.38 7.18 2.41
CA THR A 95 -17.75 7.34 2.92
C THR A 95 -18.44 5.99 3.08
N ARG A 96 -18.30 5.12 2.07
CA ARG A 96 -18.90 3.79 2.08
C ARG A 96 -18.34 2.93 3.21
N ALA A 97 -17.03 2.98 3.42
CA ALA A 97 -16.38 2.21 4.48
C ALA A 97 -16.73 2.71 5.87
N GLU A 98 -16.82 4.05 6.05
CA GLU A 98 -17.17 4.67 7.32
C GLU A 98 -18.66 4.52 7.67
N GLY A 99 -19.49 4.34 6.66
CA GLY A 99 -20.94 4.17 6.83
C GLY A 99 -21.38 2.77 7.23
N ARG A 100 -20.46 1.86 7.46
CA ARG A 100 -20.78 0.48 7.87
C ARG A 100 -20.79 0.31 9.41
#